data_5b12281c5767d4f919bf6e43112a0192
#
_entry.id   5b12281c5767d4f919bf6e43112a0192
#
_cell.length_a   1.000
_cell.length_b   1.000
_cell.length_c   1.000
_cell.angle_alpha   90.00
_cell.angle_beta   90.00
_cell.angle_gamma   90.00
#
_symmetry.space_group_name_H-M   'P 1'
#
loop_
_entity.id
_entity.type
_entity.pdbx_description
1 polymer ?
#
loop_
_entity_poly.entity_id
_entity_poly.type
_entity_poly.pdbx_seq_one_letter_code
_entity_poly.pdbx_strand_id
1 'polypeptide(L)'
;MEHLQRAAKIAFASQFNFYLKAAFFHWNVEGIHFQELHALFERIYVEVYETVDEFAEKIRTLGAYAPASNSRFSVLSQIPEETEVLPAEQMVTGPVSYTHLTLPTILRV
;
A
#
# COMPACT_ATOMS: atom_id res chain seq x y z
N MET A 1 14.21 -20.23 -5.20
CA MET A 1 14.26 -19.39 -3.99
C MET A 1 14.39 -17.92 -4.33
N GLU A 2 15.29 -17.55 -5.21
CA GLU A 2 15.45 -16.14 -5.63
C GLU A 2 14.17 -15.57 -6.22
N HIS A 3 13.46 -16.38 -6.99
CA HIS A 3 12.20 -15.95 -7.58
C HIS A 3 11.16 -15.62 -6.51
N LEU A 4 11.06 -16.45 -5.49
CA LEU A 4 10.14 -16.24 -4.39
C LEU A 4 10.55 -15.02 -3.55
N GLN A 5 11.84 -14.87 -3.31
CA GLN A 5 12.35 -13.71 -2.58
C GLN A 5 12.03 -12.41 -3.31
N ARG A 6 12.20 -12.39 -4.64
CA ARG A 6 11.87 -11.21 -5.43
C ARG A 6 10.38 -10.91 -5.39
N ALA A 7 9.54 -11.93 -5.56
CA ALA A 7 8.08 -11.75 -5.51
C ALA A 7 7.64 -11.20 -4.15
N ALA A 8 8.24 -11.68 -3.07
CA ALA A 8 7.93 -11.20 -1.73
C ALA A 8 8.34 -9.74 -1.54
N LYS A 9 9.49 -9.34 -2.08
CA LYS A 9 9.94 -7.95 -2.01
C LYS A 9 9.02 -7.02 -2.80
N ILE A 10 8.57 -7.45 -3.97
CA ILE A 10 7.63 -6.67 -4.79
C ILE A 10 6.30 -6.50 -4.05
N ALA A 11 5.79 -7.56 -3.46
CA ALA A 11 4.54 -7.51 -2.68
C ALA A 11 4.69 -6.58 -1.48
N PHE A 12 5.81 -6.65 -0.78
CA PHE A 12 6.06 -5.80 0.38
C PHE A 12 6.15 -4.33 -0.01
N ALA A 13 6.89 -4.01 -1.08
CA ALA A 13 7.00 -2.64 -1.57
C ALA A 13 5.63 -2.10 -2.01
N SER A 14 4.83 -2.94 -2.68
CA SER A 14 3.49 -2.56 -3.10
C SER A 14 2.58 -2.31 -1.91
N GLN A 15 2.68 -3.13 -0.88
CA GLN A 15 1.94 -2.94 0.37
C GLN A 15 2.28 -1.60 1.01
N PHE A 16 3.56 -1.28 1.08
CA PHE A 16 4.00 -0.03 1.70
C PHE A 16 3.52 1.18 0.90
N ASN A 17 3.60 1.12 -0.43
CA ASN A 17 3.11 2.21 -1.28
C ASN A 17 1.59 2.35 -1.20
N PHE A 18 0.88 1.25 -1.03
CA PHE A 18 -0.57 1.31 -0.82
C PHE A 18 -0.90 2.00 0.50
N TYR A 19 -0.20 1.64 1.57
CA TYR A 19 -0.34 2.31 2.85
C TYR A 19 -0.13 3.83 2.70
N LEU A 20 0.93 4.20 2.03
CA LEU A 20 1.27 5.61 1.84
C LEU A 20 0.19 6.35 1.03
N LYS A 21 -0.31 5.71 -0.03
CA LYS A 21 -1.38 6.28 -0.85
C LYS A 21 -2.67 6.47 -0.04
N ALA A 22 -3.05 5.49 0.74
CA ALA A 22 -4.25 5.60 1.58
C ALA A 22 -4.09 6.70 2.62
N ALA A 23 -2.91 6.82 3.22
CA ALA A 23 -2.62 7.89 4.17
C ALA A 23 -2.68 9.26 3.49
N PHE A 24 -2.13 9.37 2.29
CA PHE A 24 -2.18 10.60 1.50
C PHE A 24 -3.61 11.02 1.23
N PHE A 25 -4.46 10.08 0.84
CA PHE A 25 -5.88 10.37 0.62
C PHE A 25 -6.61 10.72 1.91
N HIS A 26 -6.30 10.02 3.00
CA HIS A 26 -6.88 10.33 4.31
C HIS A 26 -6.60 11.77 4.71
N TRP A 27 -5.38 12.23 4.51
CA TRP A 27 -4.96 13.57 4.90
C TRP A 27 -5.58 14.66 4.02
N ASN A 28 -5.83 14.38 2.74
CA ASN A 28 -6.10 15.41 1.75
C ASN A 28 -7.47 15.33 1.09
N VAL A 29 -8.34 14.40 1.48
CA VAL A 29 -9.67 14.30 0.89
C VAL A 29 -10.49 15.54 1.23
N GLU A 30 -11.30 16.00 0.26
CA GLU A 30 -12.13 17.19 0.39
C GLU A 30 -13.56 16.87 -0.05
N GLY A 31 -14.49 17.74 0.33
CA GLY A 31 -15.86 17.67 -0.15
C GLY A 31 -16.87 17.34 0.93
N ILE A 32 -18.11 17.15 0.51
CA ILE A 32 -19.23 16.93 1.44
C ILE A 32 -19.15 15.59 2.16
N HIS A 33 -18.43 14.64 1.60
CA HIS A 33 -18.23 13.31 2.20
C HIS A 33 -16.90 13.20 2.93
N PHE A 34 -16.32 14.34 3.34
CA PHE A 34 -15.01 14.35 3.97
C PHE A 34 -14.92 13.40 5.15
N GLN A 35 -15.86 13.47 6.10
CA GLN A 35 -15.75 12.67 7.32
C GLN A 35 -15.78 11.17 7.05
N GLU A 36 -16.66 10.76 6.16
CA GLU A 36 -16.82 9.34 5.82
C GLU A 36 -15.60 8.79 5.11
N LEU A 37 -15.08 9.55 4.14
CA LEU A 37 -13.93 9.12 3.36
C LEU A 37 -12.63 9.22 4.15
N HIS A 38 -12.49 10.27 4.96
CA HIS A 38 -11.36 10.41 5.86
C HIS A 38 -11.27 9.19 6.79
N ALA A 39 -12.37 8.76 7.36
CA ALA A 39 -12.43 7.59 8.24
C ALA A 39 -12.18 6.30 7.47
N LEU A 40 -12.71 6.18 6.24
CA LEU A 40 -12.49 5.00 5.41
C LEU A 40 -11.01 4.82 5.08
N PHE A 41 -10.36 5.88 4.62
CA PHE A 41 -8.94 5.82 4.28
C PHE A 41 -8.08 5.53 5.51
N GLU A 42 -8.47 6.04 6.68
CA GLU A 42 -7.77 5.71 7.92
C GLU A 42 -7.83 4.23 8.24
N ARG A 43 -9.01 3.63 8.14
CA ARG A 43 -9.15 2.20 8.36
C ARG A 43 -8.29 1.38 7.41
N ILE A 44 -8.23 1.81 6.13
CA ILE A 44 -7.44 1.12 5.13
C ILE A 44 -5.96 1.17 5.50
N TYR A 45 -5.42 2.36 5.77
CA TYR A 45 -3.98 2.43 6.02
C TYR A 45 -3.59 1.81 7.36
N VAL A 46 -4.46 1.86 8.36
CA VAL A 46 -4.18 1.22 9.65
C VAL A 46 -4.11 -0.30 9.48
N GLU A 47 -5.09 -0.89 8.78
CA GLU A 47 -5.09 -2.32 8.54
C GLU A 47 -3.87 -2.78 7.75
N VAL A 48 -3.49 -2.03 6.74
CA VAL A 48 -2.32 -2.37 5.93
C VAL A 48 -1.05 -2.24 6.78
N TYR A 49 -0.92 -1.17 7.52
CA TYR A 49 0.27 -0.91 8.33
C TYR A 49 0.51 -2.00 9.38
N GLU A 50 -0.57 -2.52 9.96
CA GLU A 50 -0.45 -3.57 10.98
C GLU A 50 0.24 -4.84 10.46
N THR A 51 0.21 -5.07 9.16
CA THR A 51 0.81 -6.26 8.57
C THR A 51 2.24 -6.03 8.07
N VAL A 52 2.73 -4.80 8.11
CA VAL A 52 4.03 -4.45 7.52
C VAL A 52 5.17 -5.17 8.22
N ASP A 53 5.19 -5.12 9.54
CA ASP A 53 6.28 -5.71 10.33
C ASP A 53 6.37 -7.22 10.13
N GLU A 54 5.24 -7.89 10.22
CA GLU A 54 5.16 -9.33 10.04
C GLU A 54 5.60 -9.74 8.63
N PHE A 55 5.22 -8.99 7.62
CA PHE A 55 5.61 -9.28 6.24
C PHE A 55 7.11 -9.12 6.04
N ALA A 56 7.69 -8.06 6.60
CA ALA A 56 9.13 -7.84 6.53
C ALA A 56 9.90 -9.00 7.17
N GLU A 57 9.41 -9.48 8.30
CA GLU A 57 10.03 -10.62 8.99
C GLU A 57 9.93 -11.91 8.17
N LYS A 58 8.84 -12.08 7.44
CA LYS A 58 8.70 -13.23 6.54
C LYS A 58 9.71 -13.20 5.40
N ILE A 59 10.03 -12.00 4.89
CA ILE A 59 11.08 -11.86 3.89
C ILE A 59 12.43 -12.33 4.46
N ARG A 60 12.71 -11.99 5.71
CA ARG A 60 13.92 -12.47 6.38
C ARG A 60 13.92 -14.00 6.52
N THR A 61 12.78 -14.58 6.78
CA THR A 61 12.63 -16.03 6.87
C THR A 61 12.96 -16.71 5.55
N LEU A 62 12.70 -16.04 4.43
CA LEU A 62 13.07 -16.56 3.10
C LEU A 62 14.55 -16.38 2.77
N GLY A 63 15.32 -15.80 3.67
CA GLY A 63 16.76 -15.64 3.48
C GLY A 63 17.15 -14.35 2.77
N ALA A 64 16.23 -13.42 2.60
CA ALA A 64 16.50 -12.13 1.96
C ALA A 64 16.40 -11.00 2.97
N TYR A 65 16.84 -9.82 2.57
CA TYR A 65 16.67 -8.62 3.38
C TYR A 65 15.41 -7.88 2.96
N ALA A 66 14.65 -7.37 3.93
CA ALA A 66 13.48 -6.55 3.65
C ALA A 66 13.93 -5.17 3.18
N PRO A 67 13.42 -4.68 2.03
CA PRO A 67 13.76 -3.34 1.57
C PRO A 67 13.09 -2.29 2.47
N ALA A 68 13.76 -1.16 2.66
CA ALA A 68 13.23 -0.10 3.51
C ALA A 68 13.76 1.28 3.10
N SER A 69 13.65 1.60 1.83
CA SER A 69 13.99 2.93 1.35
C SER A 69 13.00 3.34 0.26
N ASN A 70 12.79 4.65 0.14
CA ASN A 70 11.86 5.17 -0.86
C ASN A 70 12.27 4.78 -2.27
N SER A 71 13.57 4.82 -2.57
CA SER A 71 14.05 4.45 -3.90
C SER A 71 13.79 2.98 -4.22
N ARG A 72 13.99 2.09 -3.24
CA ARG A 72 13.73 0.67 -3.44
C ARG A 72 12.23 0.40 -3.61
N PHE A 73 11.40 1.04 -2.81
CA PHE A 73 9.95 0.88 -2.94
C PHE A 73 9.45 1.39 -4.29
N SER A 74 10.00 2.49 -4.78
CA SER A 74 9.62 3.04 -6.08
C SER A 74 9.93 2.07 -7.22
N VAL A 75 11.09 1.40 -7.16
CA VAL A 75 11.50 0.45 -8.19
C VAL A 75 10.70 -0.86 -8.12
N LEU A 76 10.44 -1.34 -6.92
CA LEU A 76 9.82 -2.66 -6.74
C LEU A 76 8.30 -2.64 -6.78
N SER A 77 7.68 -1.54 -6.36
CA SER A 77 6.24 -1.49 -6.20
C SER A 77 5.50 -1.56 -7.54
N GLN A 78 4.39 -2.29 -7.55
CA GLN A 78 3.47 -2.31 -8.69
C GLN A 78 2.34 -1.29 -8.52
N ILE A 79 2.33 -0.56 -7.40
CA ILE A 79 1.34 0.45 -7.11
C ILE A 79 1.95 1.81 -7.39
N PRO A 80 1.39 2.56 -8.36
CA PRO A 80 1.96 3.87 -8.71
C PRO A 80 1.79 4.87 -7.58
N GLU A 81 2.77 5.75 -7.46
CA GLU A 81 2.71 6.84 -6.50
C GLU A 81 1.68 7.86 -6.93
N GLU A 82 1.04 8.49 -5.97
CA GLU A 82 0.13 9.59 -6.22
C GLU A 82 0.70 10.85 -5.57
N THR A 83 0.94 11.86 -6.37
CA THR A 83 1.56 13.10 -5.88
C THR A 83 0.61 14.28 -5.89
N GLU A 84 -0.57 14.13 -6.51
CA GLU A 84 -1.55 15.20 -6.60
C GLU A 84 -2.81 14.85 -5.82
N VAL A 85 -3.45 15.88 -5.27
CA VAL A 85 -4.72 15.70 -4.57
C VAL A 85 -5.81 15.48 -5.62
N LEU A 86 -6.39 14.29 -5.61
CA LEU A 86 -7.46 13.94 -6.53
C LEU A 86 -8.81 14.34 -5.97
N PRO A 87 -9.83 14.59 -6.84
CA PRO A 87 -11.22 14.70 -6.35
C PRO A 87 -11.62 13.44 -5.58
N ALA A 88 -12.47 13.61 -4.57
CA ALA A 88 -12.86 12.52 -3.69
C ALA A 88 -13.38 11.30 -4.46
N GLU A 89 -14.19 11.53 -5.49
CA GLU A 89 -14.71 10.44 -6.30
C GLU A 89 -13.61 9.59 -6.94
N GLN A 90 -12.55 10.24 -7.41
CA GLN A 90 -11.44 9.52 -8.04
C GLN A 90 -10.60 8.77 -7.02
N MET A 91 -10.54 9.25 -5.79
CA MET A 91 -9.84 8.51 -4.73
C MET A 91 -10.52 7.18 -4.44
N VAL A 92 -11.85 7.16 -4.46
CA VAL A 92 -12.63 5.95 -4.13
C VAL A 92 -12.74 5.01 -5.31
N THR A 93 -13.06 5.52 -6.50
CA THR A 93 -13.32 4.69 -7.69
C THR A 93 -12.09 4.36 -8.49
N GLY A 94 -10.99 5.09 -8.27
CA GLY A 94 -9.75 4.92 -9.01
C GLY A 94 -8.75 4.02 -8.29
N PRO A 95 -7.55 4.55 -8.01
CA PRO A 95 -6.41 3.72 -7.58
C PRO A 95 -6.65 2.92 -6.29
N VAL A 96 -7.29 3.52 -5.27
CA VAL A 96 -7.46 2.86 -3.97
C VAL A 96 -8.44 1.70 -4.08
N SER A 97 -9.55 1.90 -4.79
CA SER A 97 -10.54 0.85 -4.96
C SER A 97 -9.95 -0.39 -5.61
N TYR A 98 -9.26 -0.21 -6.72
CA TYR A 98 -8.61 -1.31 -7.43
C TYR A 98 -7.55 -1.98 -6.56
N THR A 99 -6.71 -1.18 -5.93
CA THR A 99 -5.61 -1.67 -5.11
C THR A 99 -6.12 -2.42 -3.89
N HIS A 100 -7.18 -1.93 -3.27
CA HIS A 100 -7.77 -2.57 -2.10
C HIS A 100 -8.31 -3.96 -2.45
N LEU A 101 -8.84 -4.16 -3.66
CA LEU A 101 -9.33 -5.46 -4.09
C LEU A 101 -8.22 -6.45 -4.41
N THR A 102 -7.07 -5.98 -4.88
CA THR A 102 -5.97 -6.85 -5.29
C THR A 102 -4.97 -7.15 -4.17
N LEU A 103 -4.78 -6.21 -3.26
CA LEU A 103 -3.78 -6.33 -2.22
C LEU A 103 -3.95 -7.54 -1.30
N PRO A 104 -5.16 -7.89 -0.85
CA PRO A 104 -5.35 -9.09 -0.02
C PRO A 104 -4.86 -10.36 -0.69
N THR A 105 -4.98 -10.47 -2.01
CA THR A 105 -4.48 -11.61 -2.77
C THR A 105 -2.96 -11.65 -2.73
N ILE A 106 -2.32 -10.50 -2.86
CA ILE A 106 -0.85 -10.39 -2.80
C ILE A 106 -0.35 -10.79 -1.42
N LEU A 107 -1.03 -10.31 -0.37
CA LEU A 107 -0.60 -10.55 1.01
C LEU A 107 -0.81 -11.99 1.48
N ARG A 108 -1.62 -12.77 0.79
CA ARG A 108 -1.87 -14.16 1.15
C ARG A 108 -0.80 -15.15 0.65
N VAL A 109 0.15 -14.67 -0.05
CA VAL A 109 1.26 -15.51 -0.56
C VAL A 109 2.26 -15.99 0.53
#